data_d7ab0b481536e13dbd850511bc7bba5c
#
_entry.id   d7ab0b481536e13dbd850511bc7bba5c
#
_cell.length_a   1.000
_cell.length_b   1.000
_cell.length_c   1.000
_cell.angle_alpha   90.00
_cell.angle_beta   90.00
_cell.angle_gamma   90.00
#
_symmetry.space_group_name_H-M   'P 1'
#
loop_
_entity.id
_entity.type
_entity.pdbx_description
1 polymer ?
#
loop_
_entity_poly.entity_id
_entity_poly.type
_entity_poly.pdbx_seq_one_letter_code
_entity_poly.pdbx_strand_id
1 'polypeptide(L)'
;MDSFIEKALTSIGKYTANVESFLETSGKKYHWREDRFQCGRTREEYHLNMVGAEIMNRSFRKGYLGTEKRVLLLSGCMRRNIKDCKGLKVREGLQCMDCDKGCGINALRKKGLKENFDVFIIPHSSDLSLWAPKPGMPKRGVVAVACVPSLVEGGWELKRYDVCAQCVLLDFSGCEKHWHKNGLPTRLNIKELNRILN
;
A
#
# COMPACT_ATOMS: atom_id res chain seq x y z
N MET A 1 -8.09 -29.72 10.32
CA MET A 1 -7.52 -28.69 9.40
C MET A 1 -8.54 -27.61 9.10
N ASP A 2 -9.79 -27.98 8.85
CA ASP A 2 -10.87 -27.05 8.49
C ASP A 2 -11.17 -25.97 9.54
N SER A 3 -11.19 -26.33 10.83
CA SER A 3 -11.42 -25.37 11.93
C SER A 3 -10.34 -24.26 12.04
N PHE A 4 -9.10 -24.56 11.68
CA PHE A 4 -8.03 -23.54 11.66
C PHE A 4 -8.20 -22.59 10.48
N ILE A 5 -8.51 -23.12 9.31
CA ILE A 5 -8.74 -22.33 8.09
C ILE A 5 -9.95 -21.42 8.31
N GLU A 6 -11.07 -21.95 8.83
CA GLU A 6 -12.26 -21.14 9.14
C GLU A 6 -11.98 -20.02 10.13
N LYS A 7 -11.23 -20.29 11.21
CA LYS A 7 -10.83 -19.28 12.18
C LYS A 7 -9.91 -18.23 11.55
N ALA A 8 -8.98 -18.65 10.70
CA ALA A 8 -8.11 -17.74 9.98
C ALA A 8 -8.90 -16.84 9.03
N LEU A 9 -9.79 -17.40 8.23
CA LEU A 9 -10.67 -16.65 7.31
C LEU A 9 -11.57 -15.68 8.07
N THR A 10 -12.18 -16.10 9.18
CA THR A 10 -13.00 -15.23 10.02
C THR A 10 -12.20 -14.08 10.62
N SER A 11 -10.99 -14.37 11.11
CA SER A 11 -10.12 -13.35 11.70
C SER A 11 -9.60 -12.36 10.67
N ILE A 12 -9.29 -12.81 9.45
CA ILE A 12 -8.76 -12.01 8.37
C ILE A 12 -9.88 -11.32 7.59
N GLY A 13 -11.04 -11.97 7.47
CA GLY A 13 -12.20 -11.48 6.72
C GLY A 13 -12.67 -10.08 7.15
N LYS A 14 -12.51 -9.74 8.45
CA LYS A 14 -12.79 -8.39 8.93
C LYS A 14 -11.93 -7.29 8.28
N TYR A 15 -10.71 -7.61 7.85
CA TYR A 15 -9.82 -6.68 7.16
C TYR A 15 -10.12 -6.60 5.66
N THR A 16 -10.75 -7.62 5.10
CA THR A 16 -11.09 -7.72 3.68
C THR A 16 -12.57 -7.55 3.37
N ALA A 17 -13.39 -7.19 4.36
CA ALA A 17 -14.84 -7.05 4.21
C ALA A 17 -15.27 -6.10 3.06
N ASN A 18 -14.50 -5.05 2.81
CA ASN A 18 -14.76 -4.13 1.71
C ASN A 18 -14.39 -4.69 0.33
N VAL A 19 -13.53 -5.72 0.29
CA VAL A 19 -13.06 -6.33 -0.97
C VAL A 19 -14.19 -7.06 -1.67
N GLU A 20 -15.01 -7.82 -0.95
CA GLU A 20 -16.16 -8.54 -1.53
C GLU A 20 -17.17 -7.59 -2.16
N SER A 21 -17.61 -6.58 -1.41
CA SER A 21 -18.52 -5.56 -1.93
C SER A 21 -17.94 -4.83 -3.16
N PHE A 22 -16.64 -4.59 -3.16
CA PHE A 22 -15.96 -4.02 -4.31
C PHE A 22 -15.95 -4.97 -5.51
N LEU A 23 -15.62 -6.24 -5.31
CA LEU A 23 -15.57 -7.25 -6.38
C LEU A 23 -16.96 -7.46 -7.00
N GLU A 24 -18.01 -7.54 -6.20
CA GLU A 24 -19.39 -7.63 -6.69
C GLU A 24 -19.79 -6.42 -7.53
N THR A 25 -19.52 -5.23 -7.02
CA THR A 25 -19.88 -3.97 -7.69
C THR A 25 -19.05 -3.77 -8.97
N SER A 26 -17.74 -3.96 -8.88
CA SER A 26 -16.84 -3.76 -10.00
C SER A 26 -16.95 -4.89 -11.03
N GLY A 27 -17.20 -6.13 -10.64
CA GLY A 27 -17.46 -7.25 -11.52
C GLY A 27 -18.71 -7.03 -12.38
N LYS A 28 -19.78 -6.47 -11.83
CA LYS A 28 -20.99 -6.09 -12.57
C LYS A 28 -20.77 -4.89 -13.50
N LYS A 29 -19.97 -3.93 -13.09
CA LYS A 29 -19.79 -2.66 -13.81
C LYS A 29 -18.62 -2.67 -14.79
N TYR A 30 -17.59 -3.48 -14.55
CA TYR A 30 -16.31 -3.48 -15.26
C TYR A 30 -15.85 -4.90 -15.64
N HIS A 31 -16.75 -5.73 -16.19
CA HIS A 31 -16.60 -7.18 -16.28
C HIS A 31 -15.77 -7.71 -17.45
N TRP A 32 -14.97 -6.94 -18.12
CA TRP A 32 -14.28 -7.39 -19.31
C TRP A 32 -12.78 -7.17 -19.30
N ARG A 33 -12.18 -6.81 -18.21
CA ARG A 33 -10.74 -6.75 -18.19
C ARG A 33 -10.12 -7.96 -17.53
N GLU A 34 -9.00 -8.37 -18.07
CA GLU A 34 -8.18 -9.51 -17.63
C GLU A 34 -7.63 -9.36 -16.21
N ASP A 35 -7.89 -8.26 -15.61
CA ASP A 35 -7.37 -7.81 -14.31
C ASP A 35 -8.05 -8.45 -13.11
N ARG A 36 -8.92 -9.39 -13.34
CA ARG A 36 -9.30 -10.41 -12.37
C ARG A 36 -8.08 -10.99 -11.65
N PHE A 37 -6.95 -11.11 -12.35
CA PHE A 37 -5.74 -11.67 -11.80
C PHE A 37 -4.91 -10.74 -10.93
N GLN A 38 -5.01 -9.44 -11.09
CA GLN A 38 -4.15 -8.53 -10.34
C GLN A 38 -4.88 -7.77 -9.23
N CYS A 39 -6.07 -7.29 -9.49
CA CYS A 39 -6.87 -6.55 -8.51
C CYS A 39 -8.14 -7.28 -8.10
N GLY A 40 -8.61 -8.23 -8.93
CA GLY A 40 -9.75 -9.10 -8.67
C GLY A 40 -9.33 -10.52 -8.28
N ARG A 41 -8.27 -10.67 -7.49
CA ARG A 41 -7.84 -11.94 -6.95
C ARG A 41 -8.95 -12.55 -6.10
N THR A 42 -8.95 -13.88 -6.00
CA THR A 42 -9.92 -14.58 -5.17
C THR A 42 -9.81 -14.14 -3.71
N ARG A 43 -10.86 -14.37 -2.94
CA ARG A 43 -10.87 -14.07 -1.51
C ARG A 43 -9.70 -14.74 -0.78
N GLU A 44 -9.42 -15.98 -1.13
CA GLU A 44 -8.34 -16.77 -0.57
C GLU A 44 -6.98 -16.13 -0.85
N GLU A 45 -6.76 -15.68 -2.06
CA GLU A 45 -5.51 -14.99 -2.43
C GLU A 45 -5.31 -13.68 -1.65
N TYR A 46 -6.37 -12.91 -1.46
CA TYR A 46 -6.31 -11.73 -0.61
C TYR A 46 -5.97 -12.10 0.84
N HIS A 47 -6.60 -13.14 1.38
CA HIS A 47 -6.33 -13.61 2.73
C HIS A 47 -4.88 -14.10 2.88
N LEU A 48 -4.36 -14.85 1.93
CA LEU A 48 -2.97 -15.31 1.93
C LEU A 48 -1.99 -14.13 1.88
N ASN A 49 -2.27 -13.13 1.08
CA ASN A 49 -1.43 -11.93 1.03
C ASN A 49 -1.53 -11.09 2.32
N MET A 50 -2.71 -11.03 2.95
CA MET A 50 -2.85 -10.42 4.29
C MET A 50 -2.02 -11.17 5.33
N VAL A 51 -2.01 -12.50 5.31
CA VAL A 51 -1.15 -13.31 6.18
C VAL A 51 0.33 -13.02 5.89
N GLY A 52 0.74 -12.99 4.64
CA GLY A 52 2.11 -12.66 4.23
C GLY A 52 2.54 -11.27 4.70
N ALA A 53 1.69 -10.28 4.53
CA ALA A 53 1.93 -8.91 5.01
C ALA A 53 2.03 -8.86 6.54
N GLU A 54 1.16 -9.57 7.27
CA GLU A 54 1.20 -9.61 8.73
C GLU A 54 2.45 -10.33 9.27
N ILE A 55 2.86 -11.43 8.63
CA ILE A 55 4.14 -12.11 8.95
C ILE A 55 5.31 -11.12 8.80
N MET A 56 5.36 -10.40 7.70
CA MET A 56 6.38 -9.39 7.45
C MET A 56 6.33 -8.26 8.49
N ASN A 57 5.15 -7.75 8.78
CA ASN A 57 4.94 -6.72 9.78
C ASN A 57 5.47 -7.14 11.16
N ARG A 58 5.15 -8.35 11.60
CA ARG A 58 5.66 -8.88 12.88
C ARG A 58 7.16 -9.11 12.86
N SER A 59 7.67 -9.74 11.81
CA SER A 59 9.09 -10.08 11.69
C SER A 59 9.99 -8.85 11.68
N PHE A 60 9.56 -7.77 11.06
CA PHE A 60 10.38 -6.55 10.91
C PHE A 60 9.99 -5.44 11.88
N ARG A 61 8.99 -5.66 12.75
CA ARG A 61 8.48 -4.63 13.67
C ARG A 61 9.57 -4.02 14.55
N LYS A 62 10.37 -4.85 15.18
CA LYS A 62 11.46 -4.39 16.06
C LYS A 62 12.45 -3.50 15.31
N GLY A 63 12.86 -3.91 14.13
CA GLY A 63 13.75 -3.11 13.27
C GLY A 63 13.11 -1.78 12.85
N TYR A 64 11.84 -1.81 12.46
CA TYR A 64 11.08 -0.60 12.11
C TYR A 64 10.97 0.38 13.27
N LEU A 65 10.63 -0.09 14.47
CA LEU A 65 10.50 0.76 15.65
C LEU A 65 11.85 1.36 16.09
N GLY A 66 12.97 0.69 15.80
CA GLY A 66 14.31 1.20 16.06
C GLY A 66 14.83 2.21 15.03
N THR A 67 14.00 2.67 14.09
CA THR A 67 14.40 3.65 13.08
C THR A 67 14.17 5.08 13.56
N GLU A 68 15.05 5.99 13.13
CA GLU A 68 15.02 7.39 13.53
C GLU A 68 13.99 8.22 12.76
N LYS A 69 13.76 7.83 11.50
CA LYS A 69 12.79 8.50 10.63
C LYS A 69 11.82 7.49 10.03
N ARG A 70 10.60 7.91 9.85
CA ARG A 70 9.55 7.12 9.23
C ARG A 70 9.13 7.69 7.89
N VAL A 71 8.83 6.80 6.96
CA VAL A 71 8.43 7.15 5.61
C VAL A 71 7.24 6.32 5.20
N LEU A 72 6.24 6.97 4.62
CA LEU A 72 5.08 6.32 4.03
C LEU A 72 5.22 6.33 2.51
N LEU A 73 5.29 5.14 1.92
CA LEU A 73 5.34 4.95 0.48
C LEU A 73 3.96 4.58 -0.05
N LEU A 74 3.41 5.42 -0.91
CA LEU A 74 2.07 5.28 -1.45
C LEU A 74 2.09 4.90 -2.93
N SER A 75 1.22 4.00 -3.32
CA SER A 75 1.04 3.65 -4.73
C SER A 75 0.52 4.83 -5.55
N GLY A 76 1.04 4.97 -6.76
CA GLY A 76 0.67 6.05 -7.69
C GLY A 76 -0.83 6.08 -8.04
N CYS A 77 -1.50 4.92 -8.02
CA CYS A 77 -2.94 4.80 -8.29
C CYS A 77 -3.83 5.40 -7.18
N MET A 78 -3.28 5.75 -6.03
CA MET A 78 -4.01 6.44 -4.96
C MET A 78 -4.22 7.93 -5.26
N ARG A 79 -3.58 8.48 -6.27
CA ARG A 79 -3.83 9.86 -6.73
C ARG A 79 -5.26 9.96 -7.26
N ARG A 80 -6.00 10.95 -6.81
CA ARG A 80 -7.38 11.16 -7.26
C ARG A 80 -7.48 11.42 -8.77
N ASN A 81 -6.56 12.21 -9.29
CA ASN A 81 -6.41 12.45 -10.72
C ASN A 81 -4.93 12.33 -11.09
N ILE A 82 -4.58 11.26 -11.79
CA ILE A 82 -3.19 11.00 -12.17
C ILE A 82 -2.67 12.02 -13.18
N LYS A 83 -3.52 12.41 -14.14
CA LYS A 83 -3.14 13.32 -15.25
C LYS A 83 -2.88 14.74 -14.76
N ASP A 84 -3.67 15.23 -13.82
CA ASP A 84 -3.60 16.61 -13.32
C ASP A 84 -2.80 16.72 -12.02
N CYS A 85 -2.23 15.62 -11.55
CA CYS A 85 -1.44 15.61 -10.34
C CYS A 85 -0.13 16.40 -10.53
N LYS A 86 0.04 17.46 -9.76
CA LYS A 86 1.24 18.32 -9.76
C LYS A 86 2.33 17.81 -8.81
N GLY A 87 2.38 16.51 -8.53
CA GLY A 87 3.43 15.94 -7.69
C GLY A 87 4.82 16.28 -8.20
N LEU A 88 5.67 16.78 -7.30
CA LEU A 88 7.06 17.12 -7.63
C LEU A 88 7.89 15.84 -7.72
N LYS A 89 8.54 15.64 -8.87
CA LYS A 89 9.47 14.53 -9.05
C LYS A 89 10.74 14.80 -8.24
N VAL A 90 11.06 13.90 -7.35
CA VAL A 90 12.30 13.88 -6.58
C VAL A 90 13.01 12.55 -6.82
N ARG A 91 14.21 12.41 -6.27
CA ARG A 91 14.99 11.18 -6.46
C ARG A 91 14.25 9.92 -5.99
N GLU A 92 13.60 10.00 -4.85
CA GLU A 92 12.94 8.86 -4.18
C GLU A 92 11.50 8.59 -4.67
N GLY A 93 10.97 9.39 -5.60
CA GLY A 93 9.59 9.24 -6.10
C GLY A 93 8.93 10.59 -6.40
N LEU A 94 7.64 10.72 -6.05
CA LEU A 94 6.93 11.99 -6.16
C LEU A 94 6.53 12.50 -4.77
N GLN A 95 6.72 13.78 -4.53
CA GLN A 95 6.16 14.48 -3.36
C GLN A 95 4.82 15.12 -3.70
N CYS A 96 3.86 14.99 -2.81
CA CYS A 96 2.56 15.63 -2.96
C CYS A 96 2.68 17.16 -2.81
N MET A 97 2.13 17.91 -3.76
CA MET A 97 2.16 19.39 -3.79
C MET A 97 0.80 20.01 -3.47
N ASP A 98 -0.06 19.30 -2.74
CA ASP A 98 -1.39 19.78 -2.30
C ASP A 98 -2.30 20.29 -3.44
N CYS A 99 -2.13 19.78 -4.64
CA CYS A 99 -2.85 20.25 -5.83
C CYS A 99 -4.36 19.96 -5.81
N ASP A 100 -4.81 19.01 -4.99
CA ASP A 100 -6.21 18.65 -4.83
C ASP A 100 -6.52 18.34 -3.37
N LYS A 101 -7.36 19.18 -2.74
CA LYS A 101 -7.77 19.03 -1.33
C LYS A 101 -8.59 17.75 -1.08
N GLY A 102 -9.27 17.22 -2.09
CA GLY A 102 -10.05 15.98 -2.01
C GLY A 102 -9.23 14.72 -2.26
N CYS A 103 -7.94 14.85 -2.55
CA CYS A 103 -7.06 13.71 -2.78
C CYS A 103 -6.66 13.04 -1.45
N GLY A 104 -6.82 11.70 -1.36
CA GLY A 104 -6.45 10.94 -0.16
C GLY A 104 -4.96 11.06 0.18
N ILE A 105 -4.09 11.18 -0.82
CA ILE A 105 -2.65 11.39 -0.60
C ILE A 105 -2.38 12.74 0.07
N ASN A 106 -3.12 13.78 -0.28
CA ASN A 106 -3.04 15.08 0.38
C ASN A 106 -3.37 14.97 1.88
N ALA A 107 -4.42 14.24 2.23
CA ALA A 107 -4.78 13.99 3.61
C ALA A 107 -3.66 13.25 4.37
N LEU A 108 -3.06 12.24 3.74
CA LEU A 108 -1.94 11.48 4.32
C LEU A 108 -0.67 12.34 4.46
N ARG A 109 -0.38 13.21 3.50
CA ARG A 109 0.72 14.18 3.63
C ARG A 109 0.52 15.11 4.83
N LYS A 110 -0.69 15.66 4.98
CA LYS A 110 -1.00 16.51 6.16
C LYS A 110 -0.88 15.75 7.47
N LYS A 111 -1.28 14.49 7.49
CA LYS A 111 -1.07 13.59 8.63
C LYS A 111 0.43 13.42 8.90
N GLY A 112 1.24 13.16 7.87
CA GLY A 112 2.69 13.02 8.00
C GLY A 112 3.36 14.25 8.61
N LEU A 113 2.96 15.46 8.19
CA LEU A 113 3.46 16.70 8.77
C LEU A 113 3.13 16.86 10.27
N LYS A 114 1.97 16.35 10.70
CA LYS A 114 1.56 16.38 12.12
C LYS A 114 2.27 15.32 12.96
N GLU A 115 2.52 14.15 12.40
CA GLU A 115 3.03 12.98 13.09
C GLU A 115 4.50 12.68 12.78
N ASN A 116 5.19 13.63 12.14
CA ASN A 116 6.61 13.58 11.82
C ASN A 116 7.05 12.37 10.99
N PHE A 117 6.35 12.10 9.88
CA PHE A 117 6.78 11.15 8.88
C PHE A 117 6.69 11.74 7.45
N ASP A 118 7.62 11.34 6.60
CA ASP A 118 7.64 11.75 5.20
C ASP A 118 6.68 10.90 4.37
N VAL A 119 6.09 11.50 3.32
CA VAL A 119 5.16 10.80 2.42
C VAL A 119 5.64 10.94 0.99
N PHE A 120 5.88 9.80 0.35
CA PHE A 120 6.26 9.73 -1.06
C PHE A 120 5.27 8.87 -1.85
N ILE A 121 5.08 9.24 -3.10
CA ILE A 121 4.28 8.49 -4.06
C ILE A 121 5.24 7.74 -4.97
N ILE A 122 5.03 6.43 -5.09
CA ILE A 122 5.78 5.59 -6.01
C ILE A 122 4.92 5.39 -7.27
N PRO A 123 5.27 6.01 -8.41
CA PRO A 123 4.43 5.96 -9.61
C PRO A 123 4.42 4.60 -10.31
N HIS A 124 5.49 3.83 -10.16
CA HIS A 124 5.67 2.50 -10.75
C HIS A 124 6.31 1.57 -9.73
N SER A 125 6.51 0.29 -10.08
CA SER A 125 7.41 -0.63 -9.38
C SER A 125 8.84 -0.09 -9.51
N SER A 126 9.08 0.98 -8.79
CA SER A 126 10.27 1.79 -8.89
C SER A 126 11.43 1.06 -8.26
N ASP A 127 12.59 1.50 -8.62
CA ASP A 127 13.82 1.07 -8.02
C ASP A 127 13.81 1.32 -6.49
N LEU A 128 13.45 0.28 -5.74
CA LEU A 128 13.41 0.31 -4.28
C LEU A 128 14.82 0.38 -3.68
N SER A 129 15.87 0.17 -4.48
CA SER A 129 17.26 0.36 -4.08
C SER A 129 17.57 1.78 -3.62
N LEU A 130 16.79 2.77 -4.09
CA LEU A 130 16.91 4.16 -3.66
C LEU A 130 16.64 4.37 -2.16
N TRP A 131 15.96 3.40 -1.53
CA TRP A 131 15.63 3.43 -0.11
C TRP A 131 16.67 2.74 0.75
N ALA A 132 17.69 2.10 0.15
CA ALA A 132 18.81 1.51 0.86
C ALA A 132 19.47 2.52 1.81
N PRO A 133 19.86 2.10 3.02
CA PRO A 133 20.58 2.95 3.96
C PRO A 133 21.87 3.47 3.31
N LYS A 134 22.19 4.74 3.58
CA LYS A 134 23.42 5.37 3.11
C LYS A 134 24.26 5.78 4.32
N PRO A 135 25.58 5.68 4.22
CA PRO A 135 26.47 6.17 5.27
C PRO A 135 26.16 7.63 5.65
N GLY A 136 26.07 7.90 6.95
CA GLY A 136 25.79 9.24 7.47
C GLY A 136 24.32 9.69 7.38
N MET A 137 23.43 8.85 6.83
CA MET A 137 21.99 9.15 6.83
C MET A 137 21.25 8.38 7.95
N PRO A 138 20.21 8.98 8.56
CA PRO A 138 19.42 8.30 9.57
C PRO A 138 18.73 7.07 8.99
N LYS A 139 18.64 6.01 9.78
CA LYS A 139 17.88 4.81 9.39
C LYS A 139 16.41 5.16 9.24
N ARG A 140 15.85 4.75 8.10
CA ARG A 140 14.45 5.00 7.74
C ARG A 140 13.62 3.74 7.94
N GLY A 141 12.53 3.85 8.70
CA GLY A 141 11.46 2.86 8.73
C GLY A 141 10.45 3.14 7.64
N VAL A 142 10.15 2.16 6.81
CA VAL A 142 9.24 2.32 5.68
C VAL A 142 7.91 1.67 6.02
N VAL A 143 6.80 2.39 5.80
CA VAL A 143 5.46 1.81 5.69
C VAL A 143 5.05 1.88 4.23
N ALA A 144 4.90 0.73 3.58
CA ALA A 144 4.48 0.63 2.20
C ALA A 144 2.98 0.36 2.10
N VAL A 145 2.30 1.12 1.24
CA VAL A 145 0.88 0.93 0.93
C VAL A 145 0.76 0.56 -0.55
N ALA A 146 0.33 -0.66 -0.83
CA ALA A 146 0.22 -1.16 -2.19
C ALA A 146 -0.87 -2.22 -2.36
N CYS A 147 -1.17 -2.57 -3.60
CA CYS A 147 -2.04 -3.68 -3.94
C CYS A 147 -1.35 -5.03 -3.72
N VAL A 148 -2.16 -6.09 -3.73
CA VAL A 148 -1.73 -7.48 -3.52
C VAL A 148 -0.48 -7.86 -4.31
N PRO A 149 -0.40 -7.63 -5.63
CA PRO A 149 0.75 -8.08 -6.42
C PRO A 149 2.08 -7.44 -6.03
N SER A 150 2.03 -6.24 -5.49
CA SER A 150 3.25 -5.43 -5.31
C SER A 150 3.73 -5.33 -3.86
N LEU A 151 2.85 -5.58 -2.89
CA LEU A 151 3.15 -5.26 -1.50
C LEU A 151 4.15 -6.22 -0.86
N VAL A 152 3.86 -7.51 -0.93
CA VAL A 152 4.69 -8.52 -0.27
C VAL A 152 6.05 -8.64 -0.98
N GLU A 153 6.03 -8.64 -2.32
CA GLU A 153 7.25 -8.66 -3.13
C GLU A 153 8.13 -7.43 -2.85
N GLY A 154 7.54 -6.23 -2.89
CA GLY A 154 8.26 -4.99 -2.61
C GLY A 154 8.80 -4.93 -1.18
N GLY A 155 8.10 -5.49 -0.20
CA GLY A 155 8.59 -5.59 1.17
C GLY A 155 9.82 -6.50 1.31
N TRP A 156 9.85 -7.62 0.60
CA TRP A 156 11.03 -8.49 0.54
C TRP A 156 12.18 -7.85 -0.22
N GLU A 157 11.89 -7.10 -1.28
CA GLU A 157 12.91 -6.33 -1.99
C GLU A 157 13.56 -5.28 -1.07
N LEU A 158 12.76 -4.50 -0.34
CA LEU A 158 13.26 -3.55 0.65
C LEU A 158 14.13 -4.24 1.71
N LYS A 159 13.77 -5.46 2.12
CA LYS A 159 14.57 -6.24 3.07
C LYS A 159 15.95 -6.60 2.54
N ARG A 160 16.09 -6.84 1.24
CA ARG A 160 17.41 -7.08 0.61
C ARG A 160 18.36 -5.88 0.76
N TYR A 161 17.80 -4.70 0.90
CA TYR A 161 18.54 -3.45 1.17
C TYR A 161 18.60 -3.10 2.66
N ASP A 162 18.34 -4.05 3.55
CA ASP A 162 18.29 -3.85 5.01
C ASP A 162 17.31 -2.78 5.49
N VAL A 163 16.24 -2.57 4.73
CA VAL A 163 15.13 -1.70 5.12
C VAL A 163 14.04 -2.53 5.80
N CYS A 164 13.74 -2.20 7.05
CA CYS A 164 12.64 -2.84 7.78
C CYS A 164 11.31 -2.22 7.37
N ALA A 165 10.65 -2.84 6.39
CA ALA A 165 9.36 -2.41 5.89
C ALA A 165 8.20 -2.94 6.74
N GLN A 166 7.16 -2.12 6.86
CA GLN A 166 5.83 -2.51 7.31
C GLN A 166 4.87 -2.40 6.13
N CYS A 167 3.92 -3.29 6.05
CA CYS A 167 3.02 -3.44 4.91
C CYS A 167 1.58 -3.09 5.28
N VAL A 168 0.95 -2.25 4.48
CA VAL A 168 -0.49 -1.98 4.53
C VAL A 168 -1.09 -2.30 3.17
N LEU A 169 -1.93 -3.32 3.13
CA LEU A 169 -2.61 -3.72 1.90
C LEU A 169 -3.73 -2.74 1.59
N LEU A 170 -3.83 -2.32 0.34
CA LEU A 170 -5.01 -1.62 -0.15
C LEU A 170 -6.22 -2.55 -0.08
N ASP A 171 -7.37 -2.02 0.34
CA ASP A 171 -8.65 -2.76 0.30
C ASP A 171 -8.93 -3.21 -1.14
N PHE A 172 -8.68 -2.30 -2.09
CA PHE A 172 -8.64 -2.58 -3.51
C PHE A 172 -7.82 -1.52 -4.25
N SER A 173 -7.29 -1.88 -5.42
CA SER A 173 -6.59 -0.97 -6.32
C SER A 173 -7.46 -0.60 -7.50
N GLY A 174 -7.69 0.69 -7.71
CA GLY A 174 -8.44 1.24 -8.85
C GLY A 174 -7.56 1.62 -10.03
N CYS A 175 -6.40 1.01 -10.19
CA CYS A 175 -5.43 1.34 -11.23
C CYS A 175 -6.04 1.29 -12.64
N GLU A 176 -5.82 2.34 -13.45
CA GLU A 176 -6.29 2.40 -14.85
C GLU A 176 -5.77 1.26 -15.73
N LYS A 177 -4.62 0.69 -15.38
CA LYS A 177 -4.06 -0.45 -16.09
C LYS A 177 -4.87 -1.73 -15.86
N HIS A 178 -5.57 -1.82 -14.75
CA HIS A 178 -6.23 -3.03 -14.30
C HIS A 178 -7.74 -3.00 -14.43
N TRP A 179 -8.42 -1.86 -14.33
CA TRP A 179 -9.88 -1.83 -14.29
C TRP A 179 -10.53 -1.12 -15.47
N HIS A 180 -10.27 0.14 -15.61
CA HIS A 180 -10.88 0.97 -16.62
C HIS A 180 -9.88 2.02 -17.09
N LYS A 181 -9.96 2.44 -18.35
CA LYS A 181 -9.06 3.45 -18.94
C LYS A 181 -8.87 4.74 -18.12
N ASN A 182 -9.84 5.07 -17.29
CA ASN A 182 -9.78 6.22 -16.40
C ASN A 182 -9.45 5.85 -14.94
N GLY A 183 -9.26 4.56 -14.66
CA GLY A 183 -9.10 4.05 -13.31
C GLY A 183 -10.39 4.10 -12.48
N LEU A 184 -10.30 3.67 -11.25
CA LEU A 184 -11.33 3.74 -10.21
C LEU A 184 -10.70 4.32 -8.94
N PRO A 185 -11.47 4.92 -8.03
CA PRO A 185 -10.93 5.34 -6.75
C PRO A 185 -10.32 4.15 -5.99
N THR A 186 -9.05 4.25 -5.68
CA THR A 186 -8.35 3.27 -4.84
C THR A 186 -8.69 3.50 -3.37
N ARG A 187 -8.90 2.44 -2.61
CA ARG A 187 -9.28 2.52 -1.21
C ARG A 187 -8.20 1.98 -0.28
N LEU A 188 -7.91 2.77 0.74
CA LEU A 188 -6.99 2.42 1.82
C LEU A 188 -7.75 2.24 3.13
N ASN A 189 -7.42 1.18 3.86
CA ASN A 189 -7.88 0.99 5.23
C ASN A 189 -7.08 1.89 6.19
N ILE A 190 -7.66 3.01 6.56
CA ILE A 190 -7.03 4.00 7.45
C ILE A 190 -6.82 3.44 8.87
N LYS A 191 -7.68 2.57 9.36
CA LYS A 191 -7.52 1.95 10.69
C LYS A 191 -6.29 1.08 10.71
N GLU A 192 -6.09 0.28 9.66
CA GLU A 192 -4.91 -0.58 9.54
C GLU A 192 -3.63 0.24 9.37
N LEU A 193 -3.65 1.29 8.54
CA LEU A 193 -2.52 2.21 8.43
C LEU A 193 -2.14 2.80 9.79
N ASN A 194 -3.11 3.26 10.58
CA ASN A 194 -2.84 3.82 11.90
C ASN A 194 -2.27 2.77 12.86
N ARG A 195 -2.76 1.53 12.82
CA ARG A 195 -2.21 0.41 13.60
C ARG A 195 -0.74 0.16 13.29
N ILE A 196 -0.38 0.26 12.03
CA ILE A 196 0.99 -0.02 11.57
C ILE A 196 1.94 1.15 11.85
N LEU A 197 1.48 2.39 11.73
CA LEU A 197 2.30 3.57 11.99
C LEU A 197 2.67 3.71 13.48
N ASN A 198 1.78 3.32 14.38
CA ASN A 198 1.96 3.37 15.84
C ASN A 198 2.60 2.09 16.38
#